data_7220bbeb375bf14c61da1694e46ca7e7
#
_entry.id   7220bbeb375bf14c61da1694e46ca7e7
#
_cell.length_a   1.000
_cell.length_b   1.000
_cell.length_c   1.000
_cell.angle_alpha   90.00
_cell.angle_beta   90.00
_cell.angle_gamma   90.00
#
_symmetry.space_group_name_H-M   'P 1'
#
loop_
_entity.id
_entity.type
_entity.pdbx_description
1 polymer ?
#
loop_
_entity_poly.entity_id
_entity_poly.type
_entity_poly.pdbx_seq_one_letter_code
_entity_poly.pdbx_strand_id
1 'polypeptide(L)'
;MTKYLVQKFFWLREKSLIQISQKTLVSLFPFFLFSGIIRVIALSVFSDRGYIHQLFSMDSWLPWNQAISQVLGNISDFLGGLAGPLATYFAGKYTAGHYGRSTGTAGVTALLVSLIVGSQELLVGPLHDGQLTRINLPATTNIVLAIFLGYLIGQIFRLSKASDDQIVDKDFIYQPKTVRPIFLSLVLGVSLN
;
A
#
# COMPACT_ATOMS: atom_id res chain seq x y z
N MET A 1 -16.59 18.27 30.87
CA MET A 1 -16.37 18.18 29.41
C MET A 1 -15.36 17.10 29.03
N THR A 2 -14.25 16.96 29.72
CA THR A 2 -13.18 15.96 29.47
C THR A 2 -13.63 14.51 29.56
N LYS A 3 -14.44 14.12 30.54
CA LYS A 3 -14.90 12.72 30.69
C LYS A 3 -15.75 12.24 29.49
N TYR A 4 -16.60 13.11 28.94
CA TYR A 4 -17.44 12.77 27.78
C TYR A 4 -16.59 12.57 26.50
N LEU A 5 -15.56 13.39 26.29
CA LEU A 5 -14.63 13.24 25.15
C LEU A 5 -13.82 11.96 25.27
N VAL A 6 -13.32 11.66 26.46
CA VAL A 6 -12.56 10.44 26.74
C VAL A 6 -13.42 9.19 26.50
N GLN A 7 -14.67 9.17 26.98
CA GLN A 7 -15.59 8.06 26.80
C GLN A 7 -15.98 7.86 25.33
N LYS A 8 -16.19 8.96 24.57
CA LYS A 8 -16.45 8.90 23.13
C LYS A 8 -15.22 8.43 22.33
N PHE A 9 -14.02 8.79 22.80
CA PHE A 9 -12.76 8.32 22.19
C PHE A 9 -12.55 6.81 22.42
N PHE A 10 -12.83 6.29 23.60
CA PHE A 10 -12.80 4.85 23.89
C PHE A 10 -13.81 4.08 23.04
N TRP A 11 -15.02 4.58 22.88
CA TRP A 11 -16.04 3.97 22.03
C TRP A 11 -15.65 3.95 20.54
N LEU A 12 -14.98 5.02 20.05
CA LEU A 12 -14.44 5.05 18.69
C LEU A 12 -13.33 4.02 18.51
N ARG A 13 -12.48 3.82 19.52
CA ARG A 13 -11.39 2.84 19.50
C ARG A 13 -11.88 1.39 19.43
N GLU A 14 -13.07 1.10 19.89
CA GLU A 14 -13.70 -0.24 19.81
C GLU A 14 -14.23 -0.56 18.41
N LYS A 15 -14.39 0.43 17.54
CA LYS A 15 -14.84 0.16 16.17
C LYS A 15 -13.75 -0.59 15.39
N SER A 16 -14.15 -1.69 14.77
CA SER A 16 -13.27 -2.58 14.00
C SER A 16 -12.42 -1.83 12.94
N LEU A 17 -13.01 -0.84 12.29
CA LEU A 17 -12.32 -0.02 11.27
C LEU A 17 -11.11 0.72 11.85
N ILE A 18 -11.25 1.32 13.04
CA ILE A 18 -10.15 2.07 13.67
C ILE A 18 -9.04 1.12 14.11
N GLN A 19 -9.38 -0.03 14.68
CA GLN A 19 -8.39 -1.04 15.06
C GLN A 19 -7.63 -1.58 13.85
N ILE A 20 -8.33 -1.83 12.76
CA ILE A 20 -7.72 -2.29 11.50
C ILE A 20 -6.82 -1.21 10.92
N SER A 21 -7.27 0.06 10.90
CA SER A 21 -6.46 1.20 10.43
C SER A 21 -5.18 1.35 11.24
N GLN A 22 -5.25 1.25 12.58
CA GLN A 22 -4.08 1.32 13.45
C GLN A 22 -3.09 0.18 13.16
N LYS A 23 -3.57 -1.07 13.07
CA LYS A 23 -2.72 -2.21 12.73
C LYS A 23 -2.07 -2.06 11.36
N THR A 24 -2.81 -1.56 10.39
CA THR A 24 -2.31 -1.30 9.04
C THR A 24 -1.21 -0.24 9.05
N LEU A 25 -1.42 0.89 9.71
CA LEU A 25 -0.43 1.95 9.81
C LEU A 25 0.84 1.50 10.53
N VAL A 26 0.71 0.74 11.62
CA VAL A 26 1.87 0.17 12.34
C VAL A 26 2.65 -0.78 11.44
N SER A 27 1.96 -1.60 10.61
CA SER A 27 2.63 -2.50 9.66
C SER A 27 3.31 -1.78 8.51
N LEU A 28 2.83 -0.58 8.13
CA LEU A 28 3.43 0.26 7.10
C LEU A 28 4.61 1.10 7.61
N PHE A 29 4.66 1.33 8.92
CA PHE A 29 5.67 2.21 9.53
C PHE A 29 7.11 1.89 9.11
N PRO A 30 7.59 0.63 9.14
CA PRO A 30 8.96 0.32 8.73
C PRO A 30 9.23 0.65 7.26
N PHE A 31 8.26 0.53 6.37
CA PHE A 31 8.40 0.89 4.96
C PHE A 31 8.58 2.40 4.77
N PHE A 32 7.77 3.20 5.47
CA PHE A 32 7.89 4.66 5.44
C PHE A 32 9.21 5.13 6.04
N LEU A 33 9.62 4.54 7.15
CA LEU A 33 10.87 4.87 7.81
C LEU A 33 12.05 4.59 6.88
N PHE A 34 12.07 3.42 6.24
CA PHE A 34 13.13 3.04 5.32
C PHE A 34 13.17 3.94 4.07
N SER A 35 12.02 4.20 3.44
CA SER A 35 11.90 5.15 2.33
C SER A 35 12.37 6.54 2.72
N GLY A 36 11.97 7.03 3.90
CA GLY A 36 12.37 8.34 4.42
C GLY A 36 13.87 8.45 4.65
N ILE A 37 14.50 7.43 5.23
CA ILE A 37 15.96 7.40 5.44
C ILE A 37 16.70 7.46 4.10
N ILE A 38 16.30 6.63 3.12
CA ILE A 38 16.91 6.65 1.79
C ILE A 38 16.77 8.04 1.16
N ARG A 39 15.61 8.66 1.28
CA ARG A 39 15.36 10.00 0.73
C ARG A 39 16.23 11.07 1.40
N VAL A 40 16.36 11.03 2.71
CA VAL A 40 17.22 11.95 3.47
C VAL A 40 18.67 11.78 3.03
N ILE A 41 19.17 10.55 2.88
CA ILE A 41 20.53 10.30 2.39
C ILE A 41 20.69 10.84 0.97
N ALA A 42 19.76 10.55 0.06
CA ALA A 42 19.80 11.02 -1.31
C ALA A 42 19.88 12.56 -1.40
N LEU A 43 19.05 13.25 -0.60
CA LEU A 43 18.96 14.71 -0.65
C LEU A 43 20.09 15.41 0.11
N SER A 44 20.58 14.86 1.24
CA SER A 44 21.60 15.54 2.04
C SER A 44 23.00 15.23 1.60
N VAL A 45 23.28 14.01 1.11
CA VAL A 45 24.63 13.56 0.78
C VAL A 45 24.91 13.69 -0.71
N PHE A 46 23.95 13.27 -1.56
CA PHE A 46 24.20 13.11 -3.00
C PHE A 46 23.57 14.21 -3.88
N SER A 47 22.72 15.09 -3.32
CA SER A 47 22.16 16.21 -4.07
C SER A 47 23.10 17.42 -4.02
N ASP A 48 23.28 18.13 -5.15
CA ASP A 48 24.12 19.33 -5.27
C ASP A 48 23.78 20.42 -4.25
N ARG A 49 22.54 20.46 -3.78
CA ARG A 49 22.05 21.38 -2.74
C ARG A 49 22.08 20.77 -1.33
N GLY A 50 22.58 19.55 -1.19
CA GLY A 50 22.62 18.85 0.09
C GLY A 50 23.67 19.46 1.03
N TYR A 51 23.34 19.57 2.31
CA TYR A 51 24.23 20.16 3.31
C TYR A 51 25.57 19.39 3.40
N ILE A 52 25.51 18.07 3.47
CA ILE A 52 26.70 17.20 3.56
C ILE A 52 27.50 17.28 2.26
N HIS A 53 26.81 17.32 1.13
CA HIS A 53 27.41 17.45 -0.20
C HIS A 53 28.30 18.70 -0.29
N GLN A 54 27.75 19.86 0.12
CA GLN A 54 28.49 21.14 0.09
C GLN A 54 29.64 21.16 1.10
N LEU A 55 29.41 20.60 2.31
CA LEU A 55 30.45 20.61 3.35
C LEU A 55 31.70 19.82 2.95
N PHE A 56 31.52 18.69 2.27
CA PHE A 56 32.62 17.79 1.89
C PHE A 56 33.03 17.92 0.41
N SER A 57 32.47 18.86 -0.34
CA SER A 57 32.74 19.06 -1.77
C SER A 57 32.72 17.74 -2.55
N MET A 58 31.63 16.97 -2.41
CA MET A 58 31.50 15.60 -2.91
C MET A 58 31.80 15.43 -4.39
N ASP A 59 31.57 16.48 -5.19
CA ASP A 59 31.84 16.48 -6.65
C ASP A 59 33.31 16.28 -6.97
N SER A 60 34.22 16.68 -6.07
CA SER A 60 35.65 16.64 -6.32
C SER A 60 36.24 15.24 -6.28
N TRP A 61 35.62 14.32 -5.53
CA TRP A 61 36.14 12.97 -5.31
C TRP A 61 35.14 11.84 -5.64
N LEU A 62 33.87 12.17 -5.93
CA LEU A 62 32.85 11.19 -6.31
C LEU A 62 32.17 11.58 -7.64
N PRO A 63 32.76 11.26 -8.80
CA PRO A 63 32.24 11.70 -10.10
C PRO A 63 30.87 11.12 -10.47
N TRP A 64 30.40 10.09 -9.76
CA TRP A 64 29.13 9.41 -10.03
C TRP A 64 28.00 9.84 -9.05
N ASN A 65 28.21 10.92 -8.36
CA ASN A 65 27.32 11.45 -7.34
C ASN A 65 25.87 11.63 -7.83
N GLN A 66 25.70 12.23 -9.02
CA GLN A 66 24.37 12.45 -9.60
C GLN A 66 23.65 11.13 -9.93
N ALA A 67 24.37 10.13 -10.45
CA ALA A 67 23.78 8.81 -10.73
C ALA A 67 23.31 8.12 -9.47
N ILE A 68 24.09 8.17 -8.39
CA ILE A 68 23.72 7.61 -7.09
C ILE A 68 22.50 8.33 -6.52
N SER A 69 22.46 9.67 -6.58
CA SER A 69 21.32 10.47 -6.15
C SER A 69 20.03 10.07 -6.88
N GLN A 70 20.10 9.90 -8.20
CA GLN A 70 18.94 9.47 -9.01
C GLN A 70 18.48 8.06 -8.64
N VAL A 71 19.40 7.11 -8.47
CA VAL A 71 19.06 5.73 -8.09
C VAL A 71 18.39 5.70 -6.71
N LEU A 72 18.98 6.38 -5.72
CA LEU A 72 18.39 6.44 -4.37
C LEU A 72 17.05 7.17 -4.37
N GLY A 73 16.92 8.24 -5.15
CA GLY A 73 15.65 8.95 -5.35
C GLY A 73 14.58 8.03 -5.92
N ASN A 74 14.90 7.32 -7.01
CA ASN A 74 13.98 6.36 -7.63
C ASN A 74 13.57 5.23 -6.68
N ILE A 75 14.50 4.70 -5.88
CA ILE A 75 14.18 3.67 -4.86
C ILE A 75 13.23 4.25 -3.80
N SER A 76 13.49 5.46 -3.31
CA SER A 76 12.62 6.12 -2.34
C SER A 76 11.21 6.36 -2.90
N ASP A 77 11.12 6.87 -4.14
CA ASP A 77 9.85 7.13 -4.80
C ASP A 77 9.07 5.82 -5.07
N PHE A 78 9.77 4.76 -5.46
CA PHE A 78 9.17 3.42 -5.61
C PHE A 78 8.60 2.89 -4.29
N LEU A 79 9.39 2.96 -3.21
CA LEU A 79 8.93 2.52 -1.88
C LEU A 79 7.75 3.37 -1.39
N GLY A 80 7.79 4.68 -1.64
CA GLY A 80 6.68 5.59 -1.34
C GLY A 80 5.41 5.25 -2.13
N GLY A 81 5.57 4.93 -3.42
CA GLY A 81 4.48 4.51 -4.30
C GLY A 81 3.83 3.19 -3.89
N LEU A 82 4.59 2.26 -3.30
CA LEU A 82 4.04 1.01 -2.76
C LEU A 82 3.16 1.19 -1.52
N ALA A 83 3.22 2.34 -0.85
CA ALA A 83 2.52 2.56 0.41
C ALA A 83 1.00 2.37 0.29
N GLY A 84 0.37 2.87 -0.78
CA GLY A 84 -1.06 2.69 -1.05
C GLY A 84 -1.44 1.21 -1.25
N PRO A 85 -0.86 0.51 -2.23
CA PRO A 85 -1.11 -0.92 -2.43
C PRO A 85 -0.85 -1.77 -1.19
N LEU A 86 0.22 -1.52 -0.45
CA LEU A 86 0.51 -2.21 0.80
C LEU A 86 -0.52 -1.89 1.90
N ALA A 87 -0.98 -0.62 1.99
CA ALA A 87 -2.05 -0.25 2.91
C ALA A 87 -3.33 -1.03 2.63
N THR A 88 -3.71 -1.14 1.36
CA THR A 88 -4.88 -1.91 0.94
C THR A 88 -4.72 -3.40 1.25
N TYR A 89 -3.54 -3.97 0.99
CA TYR A 89 -3.23 -5.36 1.33
C TYR A 89 -3.38 -5.64 2.82
N PHE A 90 -2.72 -4.85 3.68
CA PHE A 90 -2.77 -5.04 5.13
C PHE A 90 -4.18 -4.81 5.69
N ALA A 91 -4.88 -3.78 5.22
CA ALA A 91 -6.25 -3.51 5.64
C ALA A 91 -7.19 -4.67 5.28
N GLY A 92 -7.11 -5.22 4.05
CA GLY A 92 -7.88 -6.39 3.63
C GLY A 92 -7.56 -7.62 4.46
N LYS A 93 -6.26 -7.91 4.67
CA LYS A 93 -5.77 -9.00 5.49
C LYS A 93 -6.28 -8.92 6.93
N TYR A 94 -6.14 -7.75 7.58
CA TYR A 94 -6.57 -7.59 8.98
C TYR A 94 -8.08 -7.59 9.13
N THR A 95 -8.81 -7.06 8.15
CA THR A 95 -10.27 -7.12 8.16
C THR A 95 -10.76 -8.55 8.04
N ALA A 96 -10.25 -9.32 7.10
CA ALA A 96 -10.60 -10.73 6.95
C ALA A 96 -10.25 -11.53 8.21
N GLY A 97 -9.04 -11.31 8.77
CA GLY A 97 -8.60 -11.96 10.01
C GLY A 97 -9.46 -11.61 11.22
N HIS A 98 -9.95 -10.37 11.33
CA HIS A 98 -10.86 -9.97 12.40
C HIS A 98 -12.17 -10.76 12.40
N TYR A 99 -12.60 -11.23 11.23
CA TYR A 99 -13.81 -12.03 11.06
C TYR A 99 -13.54 -13.54 10.87
N GLY A 100 -12.32 -14.01 11.14
CA GLY A 100 -11.93 -15.42 10.99
C GLY A 100 -12.07 -15.93 9.55
N ARG A 101 -11.71 -15.09 8.57
CA ARG A 101 -11.77 -15.41 7.13
C ARG A 101 -10.36 -15.56 6.55
N SER A 102 -10.30 -16.08 5.31
CA SER A 102 -9.05 -16.24 4.58
C SER A 102 -8.27 -14.92 4.49
N THR A 103 -7.20 -14.83 5.27
CA THR A 103 -6.41 -13.60 5.40
C THR A 103 -5.49 -13.38 4.21
N GLY A 104 -4.90 -14.46 3.69
CA GLY A 104 -3.97 -14.41 2.58
C GLY A 104 -4.66 -14.00 1.29
N THR A 105 -5.75 -14.69 0.94
CA THR A 105 -6.52 -14.42 -0.28
C THR A 105 -7.16 -13.04 -0.26
N ALA A 106 -7.71 -12.61 0.89
CA ALA A 106 -8.28 -11.27 1.03
C ALA A 106 -7.22 -10.17 0.85
N GLY A 107 -6.03 -10.34 1.43
CA GLY A 107 -4.93 -9.40 1.26
C GLY A 107 -4.46 -9.30 -0.19
N VAL A 108 -4.20 -10.43 -0.85
CA VAL A 108 -3.78 -10.45 -2.26
C VAL A 108 -4.85 -9.84 -3.16
N THR A 109 -6.14 -10.18 -2.95
CA THR A 109 -7.23 -9.59 -3.73
C THR A 109 -7.31 -8.08 -3.53
N ALA A 110 -7.14 -7.60 -2.30
CA ALA A 110 -7.12 -6.19 -1.98
C ALA A 110 -5.97 -5.45 -2.70
N LEU A 111 -4.79 -6.06 -2.74
CA LEU A 111 -3.64 -5.53 -3.48
C LEU A 111 -3.94 -5.44 -4.98
N LEU A 112 -4.47 -6.51 -5.59
CA LEU A 112 -4.81 -6.52 -7.02
C LEU A 112 -5.85 -5.45 -7.37
N VAL A 113 -6.89 -5.29 -6.54
CA VAL A 113 -7.90 -4.24 -6.73
C VAL A 113 -7.26 -2.85 -6.63
N SER A 114 -6.36 -2.64 -5.68
CA SER A 114 -5.63 -1.37 -5.55
C SER A 114 -4.79 -1.05 -6.79
N LEU A 115 -4.14 -2.05 -7.38
CA LEU A 115 -3.38 -1.88 -8.61
C LEU A 115 -4.29 -1.57 -9.80
N ILE A 116 -5.48 -2.19 -9.88
CA ILE A 116 -6.46 -1.91 -10.94
C ILE A 116 -6.98 -0.47 -10.81
N VAL A 117 -7.43 -0.07 -9.62
CA VAL A 117 -7.93 1.29 -9.36
C VAL A 117 -6.86 2.35 -9.65
N GLY A 118 -5.59 2.04 -9.35
CA GLY A 118 -4.49 2.94 -9.62
C GLY A 118 -3.97 2.92 -11.07
N SER A 119 -4.39 1.97 -11.90
CA SER A 119 -3.85 1.80 -13.26
C SER A 119 -4.28 2.89 -14.25
N GLN A 120 -5.28 3.70 -13.93
CA GLN A 120 -5.70 4.81 -14.80
C GLN A 120 -4.57 5.83 -15.04
N GLU A 121 -3.74 6.10 -14.05
CA GLU A 121 -2.60 7.00 -14.23
C GLU A 121 -1.50 6.40 -15.12
N LEU A 122 -1.46 5.06 -15.26
CA LEU A 122 -0.52 4.36 -16.14
C LEU A 122 -0.92 4.40 -17.63
N LEU A 123 -2.23 4.46 -17.91
CA LEU A 123 -2.75 4.31 -19.28
C LEU A 123 -2.94 5.65 -20.02
N VAL A 124 -2.93 6.77 -19.32
CA VAL A 124 -3.26 8.09 -19.87
C VAL A 124 -2.05 9.00 -20.09
N GLY A 125 -0.84 8.53 -19.79
CA GLY A 125 0.38 9.28 -20.09
C GLY A 125 0.56 9.37 -21.62
N PRO A 126 0.55 10.58 -22.26
CA PRO A 126 0.87 10.67 -23.68
C PRO A 126 2.28 10.15 -23.91
N LEU A 127 2.43 9.24 -24.88
CA LEU A 127 3.72 8.82 -25.43
C LEU A 127 4.39 10.04 -26.08
N HIS A 128 5.03 10.88 -25.27
CA HIS A 128 5.87 11.95 -25.76
C HIS A 128 7.33 11.48 -25.70
N ASP A 129 7.92 11.42 -26.88
CA ASP A 129 9.37 11.31 -27.15
C ASP A 129 10.14 10.17 -26.47
N GLY A 130 9.89 8.92 -26.85
CA GLY A 130 10.91 7.84 -26.79
C GLY A 130 11.65 7.60 -25.44
N GLN A 131 11.37 8.37 -24.42
CA GLN A 131 11.89 8.18 -23.08
C GLN A 131 11.01 7.16 -22.36
N LEU A 132 11.64 6.10 -21.87
CA LEU A 132 11.03 5.15 -20.94
C LEU A 132 10.35 5.95 -19.83
N THR A 133 9.03 6.11 -19.97
CA THR A 133 8.19 6.77 -18.98
C THR A 133 8.47 6.11 -17.65
N ARG A 134 8.82 6.91 -16.64
CA ARG A 134 8.97 6.45 -15.27
C ARG A 134 7.77 5.58 -14.96
N ILE A 135 8.00 4.36 -14.52
CA ILE A 135 6.96 3.51 -13.99
C ILE A 135 6.49 4.21 -12.70
N ASN A 136 5.62 5.18 -12.86
CA ASN A 136 4.87 5.70 -11.73
C ASN A 136 3.95 4.57 -11.34
N LEU A 137 4.34 3.82 -10.30
CA LEU A 137 3.39 2.96 -9.64
C LEU A 137 2.17 3.81 -9.28
N PRO A 138 0.96 3.36 -9.65
CA PRO A 138 -0.25 4.09 -9.32
C PRO A 138 -0.30 4.25 -7.80
N ALA A 139 0.25 5.33 -7.34
CA ALA A 139 0.13 5.73 -5.97
C ALA A 139 -1.34 6.07 -5.80
N THR A 140 -2.10 5.18 -5.19
CA THR A 140 -3.26 5.65 -4.44
C THR A 140 -2.68 6.62 -3.42
N THR A 141 -2.55 7.86 -3.84
CA THR A 141 -1.90 8.97 -3.14
C THR A 141 -2.54 9.20 -1.77
N ASN A 142 -3.69 8.61 -1.53
CA ASN A 142 -4.44 8.75 -0.30
C ASN A 142 -4.46 7.42 0.47
N ILE A 143 -3.55 7.29 1.45
CA ILE A 143 -3.46 6.11 2.33
C ILE A 143 -4.78 5.81 3.04
N VAL A 144 -5.55 6.84 3.39
CA VAL A 144 -6.86 6.68 4.04
C VAL A 144 -7.83 5.98 3.11
N LEU A 145 -7.86 6.37 1.83
CA LEU A 145 -8.68 5.74 0.81
C LEU A 145 -8.24 4.30 0.56
N ALA A 146 -6.94 4.05 0.53
CA ALA A 146 -6.37 2.71 0.39
C ALA A 146 -6.78 1.78 1.55
N ILE A 147 -6.72 2.27 2.80
CA ILE A 147 -7.18 1.52 3.97
C ILE A 147 -8.69 1.25 3.88
N PHE A 148 -9.47 2.24 3.47
CA PHE A 148 -10.92 2.09 3.31
C PHE A 148 -11.26 1.06 2.24
N LEU A 149 -10.59 1.09 1.10
CA LEU A 149 -10.75 0.10 0.02
C LEU A 149 -10.42 -1.32 0.52
N GLY A 150 -9.29 -1.49 1.21
CA GLY A 150 -8.92 -2.77 1.81
C GLY A 150 -9.94 -3.26 2.84
N TYR A 151 -10.48 -2.36 3.65
CA TYR A 151 -11.54 -2.68 4.59
C TYR A 151 -12.81 -3.18 3.87
N LEU A 152 -13.24 -2.50 2.80
CA LEU A 152 -14.41 -2.92 2.00
C LEU A 152 -14.21 -4.33 1.43
N ILE A 153 -13.03 -4.62 0.87
CA ILE A 153 -12.73 -5.95 0.32
C ILE A 153 -12.77 -7.00 1.42
N GLY A 154 -12.21 -6.72 2.60
CA GLY A 154 -12.31 -7.60 3.76
C GLY A 154 -13.75 -7.86 4.19
N GLN A 155 -14.66 -6.88 4.08
CA GLN A 155 -16.10 -7.07 4.33
C GLN A 155 -16.75 -7.97 3.27
N ILE A 156 -16.35 -7.89 2.00
CA ILE A 156 -16.83 -8.80 0.95
C ILE A 156 -16.45 -10.25 1.30
N PHE A 157 -15.21 -10.48 1.77
CA PHE A 157 -14.79 -11.80 2.23
C PHE A 157 -15.55 -12.29 3.45
N ARG A 158 -15.91 -11.39 4.38
CA ARG A 158 -16.79 -11.70 5.51
C ARG A 158 -18.15 -12.21 5.04
N LEU A 159 -18.78 -11.53 4.09
CA LEU A 159 -20.10 -11.89 3.56
C LEU A 159 -20.07 -13.21 2.79
N SER A 160 -19.00 -13.47 2.08
CA SER A 160 -18.81 -14.71 1.30
C SER A 160 -18.51 -15.96 2.13
N LYS A 161 -18.26 -15.81 3.43
CA LYS A 161 -17.91 -16.92 4.34
C LYS A 161 -16.69 -17.75 3.89
N ALA A 162 -15.78 -17.20 3.10
CA ALA A 162 -14.54 -17.86 2.69
C ALA A 162 -13.61 -18.08 3.90
N SER A 163 -13.25 -19.32 4.22
CA SER A 163 -12.36 -19.68 5.34
C SER A 163 -11.15 -20.44 4.84
N ASP A 164 -9.99 -20.25 5.50
CA ASP A 164 -8.73 -20.94 5.17
C ASP A 164 -8.81 -22.45 5.45
N ASP A 165 -9.60 -22.87 6.44
CA ASP A 165 -9.75 -24.29 6.79
C ASP A 165 -10.30 -25.15 5.64
N GLN A 166 -10.91 -24.54 4.63
CA GLN A 166 -11.44 -25.23 3.47
C GLN A 166 -10.42 -25.39 2.32
N ILE A 167 -9.23 -24.78 2.45
CA ILE A 167 -8.18 -24.81 1.41
C ILE A 167 -7.27 -26.04 1.61
N VAL A 168 -7.25 -26.63 2.81
CA VAL A 168 -6.30 -27.70 3.18
C VAL A 168 -6.83 -29.10 2.88
N ASP A 169 -8.08 -29.25 2.45
CA ASP A 169 -8.61 -30.56 2.12
C ASP A 169 -8.13 -31.04 0.74
N LYS A 170 -7.61 -32.25 0.75
CA LYS A 170 -6.65 -32.95 -0.13
C LYS A 170 -6.98 -33.04 -1.63
N ASP A 171 -8.09 -32.52 -2.08
CA ASP A 171 -8.45 -32.56 -3.49
C ASP A 171 -8.42 -31.16 -4.10
N PHE A 172 -7.60 -31.02 -5.12
CA PHE A 172 -7.42 -29.82 -5.98
C PHE A 172 -8.72 -29.40 -6.69
N ILE A 173 -9.87 -29.57 -6.03
CA ILE A 173 -11.17 -29.15 -6.55
C ILE A 173 -11.39 -27.70 -6.12
N TYR A 174 -11.30 -26.84 -7.09
CA TYR A 174 -11.59 -25.42 -7.08
C TYR A 174 -12.87 -25.13 -6.27
N GLN A 175 -12.73 -24.61 -5.03
CA GLN A 175 -13.90 -24.35 -4.21
C GLN A 175 -14.58 -23.03 -4.62
N PRO A 176 -15.81 -23.05 -5.10
CA PRO A 176 -16.52 -21.87 -5.61
C PRO A 176 -16.74 -20.78 -4.55
N LYS A 177 -16.58 -21.11 -3.27
CA LYS A 177 -16.76 -20.16 -2.16
C LYS A 177 -15.66 -19.10 -2.08
N THR A 178 -14.43 -19.43 -2.51
CA THR A 178 -13.31 -18.48 -2.50
C THR A 178 -13.29 -17.60 -3.77
N VAL A 179 -13.81 -18.12 -4.88
CA VAL A 179 -13.84 -17.41 -6.16
C VAL A 179 -14.82 -16.24 -6.15
N ARG A 180 -15.98 -16.42 -5.52
CA ARG A 180 -17.02 -15.38 -5.44
C ARG A 180 -16.52 -14.05 -4.87
N PRO A 181 -15.85 -14.01 -3.70
CA PRO A 181 -15.37 -12.75 -3.15
C PRO A 181 -14.26 -12.11 -4.00
N ILE A 182 -13.39 -12.93 -4.61
CA ILE A 182 -12.35 -12.44 -5.53
C ILE A 182 -13.00 -11.75 -6.73
N PHE A 183 -13.96 -12.42 -7.37
CA PHE A 183 -14.67 -11.88 -8.53
C PHE A 183 -15.44 -10.60 -8.19
N LEU A 184 -16.19 -10.57 -7.08
CA LEU A 184 -16.91 -9.38 -6.64
C LEU A 184 -15.96 -8.22 -6.33
N SER A 185 -14.80 -8.50 -5.73
CA SER A 185 -13.80 -7.48 -5.42
C SER A 185 -13.16 -6.91 -6.68
N LEU A 186 -12.91 -7.74 -7.70
CA LEU A 186 -12.38 -7.30 -8.98
C LEU A 186 -13.41 -6.46 -9.76
N VAL A 187 -14.68 -6.88 -9.77
CA VAL A 187 -15.76 -6.09 -10.39
C VAL A 187 -15.90 -4.73 -9.70
N LEU A 188 -15.81 -4.68 -8.37
CA LEU A 188 -15.81 -3.43 -7.64
C LEU A 188 -14.59 -2.56 -8.03
N GLY A 189 -13.41 -3.14 -8.15
CA GLY A 189 -12.20 -2.44 -8.58
C GLY A 189 -12.35 -1.84 -9.98
N VAL A 190 -12.92 -2.57 -10.92
CA VAL A 190 -13.18 -2.10 -12.28
C VAL A 190 -14.27 -1.01 -12.30
N SER A 191 -15.27 -1.08 -11.43
CA SER A 191 -16.34 -0.07 -11.38
C SER A 191 -15.92 1.24 -10.71
N LEU A 192 -14.85 1.22 -9.92
CA LEU A 192 -14.25 2.40 -9.28
C LEU A 192 -13.17 3.05 -10.16
N ASN A 193 -12.80 2.39 -11.24
CA ASN A 193 -11.86 2.85 -12.22
C ASN A 193 -12.59 3.61 -13.33
#